data_01fecb7114d2b242be685da81daab060
#
_entry.id   01fecb7114d2b242be685da81daab060
#
_cell.length_a   1.000
_cell.length_b   1.000
_cell.length_c   1.000
_cell.angle_alpha   90.00
_cell.angle_beta   90.00
_cell.angle_gamma   90.00
#
_symmetry.space_group_name_H-M   'P 1'
#
loop_
_entity.id
_entity.type
_entity.pdbx_description
1 polymer ?
#
loop_
_entity_poly.entity_id
_entity_poly.type
_entity_poly.pdbx_seq_one_letter_code
_entity_poly.pdbx_strand_id
1 'polypeptide(L)'
;MNKGFFVAFEGPDGCGKSTISNLVYEKLIEEGYPVIKSREPGGTPISEKIRNIILDNDNVAMHSRTEALLYAAGRAQHVEEKIKPALKDGKVVLVERYILSSLIYQGIGRDLGVDEVFKVNQFATQNLEPDLTIILNPNKVTVSRKEKEGLDRLENAGVEFHTKVLNAYIEYGKTHEVLFVDASMSIEEVFEEVYREIKLRGGLK
;
A
#
# COMPACT_ATOMS: atom_id res chain seq x y z
N MET A 1 -0.97 -22.31 -17.42
CA MET A 1 -0.57 -21.77 -16.10
C MET A 1 -1.48 -20.60 -15.85
N ASN A 2 -2.20 -20.57 -14.72
CA ASN A 2 -3.00 -19.39 -14.37
C ASN A 2 -2.06 -18.20 -14.15
N LYS A 3 -2.39 -17.05 -14.71
CA LYS A 3 -1.70 -15.78 -14.42
C LYS A 3 -1.87 -15.49 -12.93
N GLY A 4 -0.80 -15.10 -12.23
CA GLY A 4 -0.91 -14.64 -10.84
C GLY A 4 -1.84 -13.43 -10.73
N PHE A 5 -2.34 -13.16 -9.53
CA PHE A 5 -3.27 -12.06 -9.26
C PHE A 5 -2.69 -11.11 -8.22
N PHE A 6 -2.52 -9.84 -8.60
CA PHE A 6 -1.86 -8.83 -7.78
C PHE A 6 -2.87 -7.88 -7.14
N VAL A 7 -2.88 -7.83 -5.80
CA VAL A 7 -3.76 -6.97 -5.00
C VAL A 7 -2.94 -5.99 -4.17
N ALA A 8 -3.23 -4.72 -4.28
CA ALA A 8 -2.67 -3.67 -3.43
C ALA A 8 -3.71 -3.17 -2.41
N PHE A 9 -3.35 -3.21 -1.12
CA PHE A 9 -4.13 -2.60 -0.03
C PHE A 9 -3.61 -1.21 0.25
N GLU A 10 -4.46 -0.21 0.07
CA GLU A 10 -4.15 1.21 0.18
C GLU A 10 -5.02 1.91 1.22
N GLY A 11 -4.64 3.12 1.58
CA GLY A 11 -5.35 3.94 2.57
C GLY A 11 -4.41 4.58 3.59
N PRO A 12 -4.89 5.55 4.39
CA PRO A 12 -4.08 6.24 5.39
C PRO A 12 -3.61 5.32 6.52
N ASP A 13 -2.72 5.81 7.38
CA ASP A 13 -2.24 5.03 8.52
C ASP A 13 -3.37 4.77 9.52
N GLY A 14 -3.35 3.57 10.11
CA GLY A 14 -4.36 3.15 11.09
C GLY A 14 -5.73 2.75 10.53
N CYS A 15 -5.95 2.75 9.19
CA CYS A 15 -7.24 2.39 8.59
C CYS A 15 -7.54 0.88 8.52
N GLY A 16 -6.68 0.02 9.09
CA GLY A 16 -6.96 -1.41 9.17
C GLY A 16 -6.35 -2.28 8.06
N LYS A 17 -5.49 -1.73 7.17
CA LYS A 17 -4.86 -2.50 6.07
C LYS A 17 -4.26 -3.82 6.52
N SER A 18 -3.43 -3.80 7.55
CA SER A 18 -2.74 -5.00 8.04
C SER A 18 -3.71 -6.02 8.64
N THR A 19 -4.76 -5.57 9.30
CA THR A 19 -5.80 -6.44 9.84
C THR A 19 -6.52 -7.18 8.72
N ILE A 20 -7.05 -6.45 7.74
CA ILE A 20 -7.81 -7.03 6.64
C ILE A 20 -6.94 -7.89 5.74
N SER A 21 -5.73 -7.41 5.37
CA SER A 21 -4.82 -8.19 4.52
C SER A 21 -4.33 -9.48 5.20
N ASN A 22 -4.21 -9.51 6.55
CA ASN A 22 -3.91 -10.74 7.28
C ASN A 22 -5.08 -11.73 7.22
N LEU A 23 -6.30 -11.28 7.50
CA LEU A 23 -7.49 -12.14 7.44
C LEU A 23 -7.67 -12.74 6.04
N VAL A 24 -7.50 -11.91 4.99
CA VAL A 24 -7.54 -12.39 3.60
C VAL A 24 -6.45 -13.42 3.32
N TYR A 25 -5.22 -13.15 3.77
CA TYR A 25 -4.09 -14.06 3.58
C TYR A 25 -4.33 -15.41 4.25
N GLU A 26 -4.77 -15.40 5.52
CA GLU A 26 -5.05 -16.61 6.28
C GLU A 26 -6.19 -17.42 5.63
N LYS A 27 -7.25 -16.74 5.19
CA LYS A 27 -8.39 -17.39 4.53
C LYS A 27 -8.02 -18.02 3.19
N LEU A 28 -7.20 -17.34 2.38
CA LEU A 28 -6.70 -17.90 1.12
C LEU A 28 -5.81 -19.14 1.35
N ILE A 29 -4.99 -19.14 2.39
CA ILE A 29 -4.19 -20.32 2.77
C ILE A 29 -5.09 -21.46 3.22
N GLU A 30 -6.09 -21.19 4.07
CA GLU A 30 -7.05 -22.20 4.53
C GLU A 30 -7.77 -22.87 3.36
N GLU A 31 -8.12 -22.12 2.33
CA GLU A 31 -8.74 -22.61 1.10
C GLU A 31 -7.76 -23.25 0.09
N GLY A 32 -6.46 -23.29 0.42
CA GLY A 32 -5.43 -23.95 -0.38
C GLY A 32 -4.91 -23.14 -1.57
N TYR A 33 -5.16 -21.82 -1.62
CA TYR A 33 -4.61 -20.97 -2.68
C TYR A 33 -3.13 -20.66 -2.45
N PRO A 34 -2.29 -20.70 -3.50
CA PRO A 34 -0.92 -20.24 -3.42
C PRO A 34 -0.90 -18.70 -3.28
N VAL A 35 -0.56 -18.20 -2.12
CA VAL A 35 -0.59 -16.79 -1.81
C VAL A 35 0.68 -16.34 -1.12
N ILE A 36 1.13 -15.12 -1.41
CA ILE A 36 2.13 -14.41 -0.62
C ILE A 36 1.58 -13.09 -0.13
N LYS A 37 2.05 -12.66 1.05
CA LYS A 37 1.79 -11.33 1.59
C LYS A 37 3.10 -10.57 1.76
N SER A 38 3.05 -9.26 1.49
CA SER A 38 4.17 -8.36 1.66
C SER A 38 3.70 -6.94 1.95
N ARG A 39 4.64 -6.00 2.14
CA ARG A 39 4.34 -4.59 2.38
C ARG A 39 5.41 -3.68 1.82
N GLU A 40 5.06 -2.43 1.60
CA GLU A 40 5.99 -1.35 1.27
C GLU A 40 5.87 -0.18 2.28
N PRO A 41 6.96 0.56 2.50
CA PRO A 41 8.31 0.23 2.07
C PRO A 41 8.84 -1.01 2.81
N GLY A 42 9.65 -1.83 2.12
CA GLY A 42 10.23 -3.06 2.68
C GLY A 42 9.92 -4.30 1.85
N GLY A 43 9.83 -5.45 2.51
CA GLY A 43 9.46 -6.74 1.89
C GLY A 43 10.62 -7.57 1.35
N THR A 44 11.82 -7.00 1.18
CA THR A 44 13.07 -7.69 0.82
C THR A 44 14.24 -7.14 1.64
N PRO A 45 15.37 -7.85 1.77
CA PRO A 45 16.47 -7.40 2.62
C PRO A 45 17.03 -6.02 2.26
N ILE A 46 17.11 -5.69 0.96
CA ILE A 46 17.55 -4.37 0.51
C ILE A 46 16.48 -3.32 0.78
N SER A 47 15.22 -3.62 0.47
CA SER A 47 14.11 -2.70 0.70
C SER A 47 13.89 -2.40 2.19
N GLU A 48 14.17 -3.35 3.10
CA GLU A 48 14.12 -3.11 4.55
C GLU A 48 15.22 -2.13 4.99
N LYS A 49 16.42 -2.18 4.42
CA LYS A 49 17.48 -1.19 4.69
C LYS A 49 17.04 0.21 4.23
N ILE A 50 16.43 0.30 3.06
CA ILE A 50 15.88 1.56 2.54
C ILE A 50 14.75 2.06 3.45
N ARG A 51 13.84 1.18 3.90
CA ARG A 51 12.78 1.50 4.86
C ARG A 51 13.36 2.13 6.13
N ASN A 52 14.41 1.56 6.69
CA ASN A 52 15.04 2.09 7.90
C ASN A 52 15.53 3.52 7.69
N ILE A 53 16.10 3.84 6.53
CA ILE A 53 16.50 5.23 6.19
C ILE A 53 15.28 6.15 6.11
N ILE A 54 14.20 5.71 5.43
CA ILE A 54 13.01 6.54 5.19
C ILE A 54 12.30 6.88 6.50
N LEU A 55 12.17 5.91 7.40
CA LEU A 55 11.34 6.03 8.61
C LEU A 55 12.09 6.53 9.84
N ASP A 56 13.42 6.61 9.76
CA ASP A 56 14.28 7.05 10.86
C ASP A 56 14.02 8.51 11.22
N ASN A 57 13.70 8.75 12.49
CA ASN A 57 13.45 10.08 13.04
C ASN A 57 14.68 10.99 13.07
N ASP A 58 15.90 10.42 12.98
CA ASP A 58 17.13 11.21 12.89
C ASP A 58 17.27 11.86 11.49
N ASN A 59 16.56 11.38 10.49
CA ASN A 59 16.59 11.86 9.11
C ASN A 59 15.59 12.99 8.83
N VAL A 60 15.36 13.89 9.78
CA VAL A 60 14.40 15.03 9.63
C VAL A 60 14.75 15.98 8.48
N ALA A 61 16.04 16.08 8.11
CA ALA A 61 16.51 16.90 7.00
C ALA A 61 16.28 16.26 5.62
N MET A 62 15.68 15.06 5.54
CA MET A 62 15.43 14.39 4.27
C MET A 62 14.54 15.23 3.37
N HIS A 63 15.09 15.59 2.19
CA HIS A 63 14.33 16.33 1.19
C HIS A 63 13.23 15.47 0.56
N SER A 64 12.08 16.06 0.25
CA SER A 64 10.92 15.35 -0.31
C SER A 64 11.25 14.52 -1.56
N ARG A 65 12.11 15.03 -2.47
CA ARG A 65 12.55 14.26 -3.64
C ARG A 65 13.40 13.05 -3.27
N THR A 66 14.26 13.17 -2.25
CA THR A 66 15.05 12.04 -1.74
C THR A 66 14.11 10.97 -1.17
N GLU A 67 13.10 11.38 -0.40
CA GLU A 67 12.06 10.50 0.13
C GLU A 67 11.38 9.73 -1.01
N ALA A 68 10.89 10.43 -2.04
CA ALA A 68 10.21 9.81 -3.19
C ALA A 68 11.11 8.82 -3.94
N LEU A 69 12.38 9.17 -4.17
CA LEU A 69 13.35 8.30 -4.84
C LEU A 69 13.69 7.06 -4.02
N LEU A 70 13.79 7.17 -2.70
CA LEU A 70 14.03 6.03 -1.81
C LEU A 70 12.82 5.08 -1.80
N TYR A 71 11.58 5.59 -1.78
CA TYR A 71 10.38 4.75 -1.93
C TYR A 71 10.41 4.01 -3.27
N ALA A 72 10.70 4.69 -4.36
CA ALA A 72 10.78 4.08 -5.68
C ALA A 72 11.92 3.04 -5.78
N ALA A 73 13.09 3.30 -5.19
CA ALA A 73 14.21 2.37 -5.16
C ALA A 73 13.87 1.09 -4.38
N GLY A 74 13.25 1.22 -3.20
CA GLY A 74 12.78 0.07 -2.41
C GLY A 74 11.72 -0.75 -3.16
N ARG A 75 10.80 -0.06 -3.85
CA ARG A 75 9.76 -0.68 -4.69
C ARG A 75 10.36 -1.44 -5.87
N ALA A 76 11.34 -0.87 -6.57
CA ALA A 76 12.02 -1.54 -7.68
C ALA A 76 12.61 -2.89 -7.25
N GLN A 77 13.30 -2.93 -6.11
CA GLN A 77 13.85 -4.17 -5.56
C GLN A 77 12.75 -5.15 -5.16
N HIS A 78 11.69 -4.67 -4.51
CA HIS A 78 10.56 -5.49 -4.07
C HIS A 78 9.81 -6.14 -5.24
N VAL A 79 9.59 -5.37 -6.31
CA VAL A 79 8.94 -5.86 -7.54
C VAL A 79 9.76 -6.98 -8.19
N GLU A 80 11.06 -6.78 -8.38
CA GLU A 80 11.91 -7.75 -9.08
C GLU A 80 12.19 -9.01 -8.24
N GLU A 81 12.41 -8.85 -6.94
CA GLU A 81 12.85 -9.95 -6.09
C GLU A 81 11.66 -10.78 -5.57
N LYS A 82 10.47 -10.20 -5.42
CA LYS A 82 9.36 -10.86 -4.73
C LYS A 82 8.06 -10.88 -5.53
N ILE A 83 7.59 -9.73 -6.03
CA ILE A 83 6.26 -9.65 -6.64
C ILE A 83 6.24 -10.39 -7.99
N LYS A 84 7.11 -10.02 -8.93
CA LYS A 84 7.16 -10.65 -10.27
C LYS A 84 7.38 -12.16 -10.23
N PRO A 85 8.32 -12.71 -9.43
CA PRO A 85 8.48 -14.14 -9.32
C PRO A 85 7.22 -14.85 -8.82
N ALA A 86 6.56 -14.29 -7.79
CA ALA A 86 5.33 -14.89 -7.26
C ALA A 86 4.17 -14.86 -8.28
N LEU A 87 4.02 -13.76 -9.03
CA LEU A 87 3.02 -13.66 -10.09
C LEU A 87 3.32 -14.66 -11.23
N LYS A 88 4.59 -14.83 -11.59
CA LYS A 88 5.01 -15.83 -12.58
C LYS A 88 4.69 -17.25 -12.13
N ASP A 89 4.78 -17.53 -10.83
CA ASP A 89 4.41 -18.82 -10.23
C ASP A 89 2.87 -19.00 -10.11
N GLY A 90 2.07 -18.04 -10.58
CA GLY A 90 0.60 -18.11 -10.53
C GLY A 90 0.02 -17.86 -9.14
N LYS A 91 0.76 -17.20 -8.24
CA LYS A 91 0.31 -16.93 -6.87
C LYS A 91 -0.59 -15.68 -6.80
N VAL A 92 -1.43 -15.65 -5.79
CA VAL A 92 -2.05 -14.39 -5.32
C VAL A 92 -0.98 -13.60 -4.56
N VAL A 93 -0.81 -12.34 -4.92
CA VAL A 93 0.17 -11.44 -4.28
C VAL A 93 -0.59 -10.32 -3.59
N LEU A 94 -0.54 -10.28 -2.27
CA LEU A 94 -1.15 -9.26 -1.43
C LEU A 94 -0.06 -8.30 -0.94
N VAL A 95 -0.17 -7.02 -1.28
CA VAL A 95 0.82 -6.00 -0.85
C VAL A 95 0.12 -4.85 -0.14
N GLU A 96 0.59 -4.54 1.07
CA GLU A 96 0.17 -3.32 1.77
C GLU A 96 1.01 -2.15 1.28
N ARG A 97 0.35 -1.14 0.70
CA ARG A 97 0.91 0.03 0.02
C ARG A 97 1.68 -0.33 -1.26
N TYR A 98 1.45 0.48 -2.28
CA TYR A 98 2.15 0.38 -3.56
C TYR A 98 2.29 1.78 -4.19
N ILE A 99 2.16 1.90 -5.52
CA ILE A 99 2.32 3.16 -6.26
C ILE A 99 1.39 4.25 -5.72
N LEU A 100 0.11 3.94 -5.47
CA LEU A 100 -0.88 4.91 -5.02
C LEU A 100 -0.46 5.60 -3.72
N SER A 101 0.12 4.87 -2.76
CA SER A 101 0.68 5.50 -1.57
C SER A 101 1.72 6.58 -1.92
N SER A 102 2.62 6.33 -2.89
CA SER A 102 3.61 7.35 -3.31
C SER A 102 2.97 8.54 -4.01
N LEU A 103 1.96 8.32 -4.86
CA LEU A 103 1.23 9.42 -5.52
C LEU A 103 0.57 10.34 -4.50
N ILE A 104 -0.01 9.75 -3.46
CA ILE A 104 -0.72 10.49 -2.42
C ILE A 104 0.25 11.14 -1.42
N TYR A 105 1.20 10.38 -0.85
CA TYR A 105 2.09 10.90 0.18
C TYR A 105 3.16 11.84 -0.40
N GLN A 106 3.86 11.43 -1.45
CA GLN A 106 4.93 12.23 -2.05
C GLN A 106 4.39 13.19 -3.12
N GLY A 107 3.50 12.73 -3.99
CA GLY A 107 2.94 13.56 -5.08
C GLY A 107 2.09 14.71 -4.53
N ILE A 108 1.08 14.39 -3.71
CA ILE A 108 0.14 15.36 -3.15
C ILE A 108 0.65 15.88 -1.80
N GLY A 109 0.96 14.99 -0.85
CA GLY A 109 1.34 15.35 0.51
C GLY A 109 2.60 16.22 0.59
N ARG A 110 3.62 15.89 -0.20
CA ARG A 110 4.89 16.64 -0.30
C ARG A 110 4.94 17.64 -1.46
N ASP A 111 3.85 17.87 -2.18
CA ASP A 111 3.76 18.82 -3.29
C ASP A 111 4.78 18.58 -4.42
N LEU A 112 5.17 17.33 -4.67
CA LEU A 112 6.10 17.00 -5.75
C LEU A 112 5.43 16.90 -7.12
N GLY A 113 4.09 16.85 -7.16
CA GLY A 113 3.30 16.58 -8.36
C GLY A 113 3.06 15.09 -8.58
N VAL A 114 1.81 14.75 -8.87
CA VAL A 114 1.38 13.34 -9.08
C VAL A 114 2.06 12.74 -10.30
N ASP A 115 2.11 13.47 -11.41
CA ASP A 115 2.69 13.00 -12.67
C ASP A 115 4.19 12.72 -12.56
N GLU A 116 4.92 13.56 -11.83
CA GLU A 116 6.38 13.38 -11.64
C GLU A 116 6.66 12.13 -10.78
N VAL A 117 5.90 11.97 -9.70
CA VAL A 117 6.02 10.79 -8.84
C VAL A 117 5.58 9.53 -9.58
N PHE A 118 4.55 9.61 -10.43
CA PHE A 118 4.09 8.49 -11.24
C PHE A 118 5.17 8.02 -12.23
N LYS A 119 5.81 8.93 -12.98
CA LYS A 119 6.91 8.60 -13.92
C LYS A 119 8.06 7.86 -13.23
N VAL A 120 8.47 8.33 -12.05
CA VAL A 120 9.52 7.66 -11.26
C VAL A 120 9.09 6.25 -10.86
N ASN A 121 7.83 6.07 -10.46
CA ASN A 121 7.31 4.77 -10.09
C ASN A 121 7.08 3.84 -11.29
N GLN A 122 6.70 4.36 -12.45
CA GLN A 122 6.63 3.56 -13.69
C GLN A 122 7.99 2.96 -14.04
N PHE A 123 9.06 3.75 -13.94
CA PHE A 123 10.42 3.24 -14.12
C PHE A 123 10.75 2.16 -13.09
N ALA A 124 10.48 2.41 -11.82
CA ALA A 124 10.78 1.49 -10.71
C ALA A 124 10.05 0.14 -10.82
N THR A 125 8.81 0.14 -11.29
CA THR A 125 7.97 -1.05 -11.37
C THR A 125 7.96 -1.71 -12.75
N GLN A 126 8.57 -1.07 -13.76
CA GLN A 126 8.47 -1.46 -15.17
C GLN A 126 6.98 -1.58 -15.60
N ASN A 127 6.18 -0.59 -15.19
CA ASN A 127 4.74 -0.52 -15.44
C ASN A 127 3.93 -1.71 -14.86
N LEU A 128 4.45 -2.42 -13.86
CA LEU A 128 3.66 -3.42 -13.16
C LEU A 128 2.62 -2.71 -12.28
N GLU A 129 1.36 -2.92 -12.58
CA GLU A 129 0.22 -2.39 -11.83
C GLU A 129 -0.54 -3.52 -11.13
N PRO A 130 -1.21 -3.25 -10.00
CA PRO A 130 -2.11 -4.21 -9.37
C PRO A 130 -3.30 -4.54 -10.29
N ASP A 131 -3.72 -5.81 -10.30
CA ASP A 131 -4.98 -6.21 -10.93
C ASP A 131 -6.20 -5.71 -10.11
N LEU A 132 -6.00 -5.47 -8.80
CA LEU A 132 -7.00 -4.88 -7.91
C LEU A 132 -6.33 -3.95 -6.89
N THR A 133 -6.76 -2.69 -6.85
CA THR A 133 -6.43 -1.75 -5.78
C THR A 133 -7.62 -1.61 -4.84
N ILE A 134 -7.38 -1.80 -3.55
CA ILE A 134 -8.37 -1.71 -2.48
C ILE A 134 -7.99 -0.52 -1.60
N ILE A 135 -8.87 0.48 -1.50
CA ILE A 135 -8.69 1.61 -0.59
C ILE A 135 -9.59 1.43 0.62
N LEU A 136 -8.97 1.27 1.80
CA LEU A 136 -9.67 1.27 3.07
C LEU A 136 -9.80 2.71 3.57
N ASN A 137 -11.04 3.24 3.60
CA ASN A 137 -11.33 4.61 4.00
C ASN A 137 -11.92 4.66 5.42
N PRO A 138 -11.22 5.22 6.41
CA PRO A 138 -11.74 5.31 7.79
C PRO A 138 -12.75 6.45 7.98
N ASN A 139 -13.12 7.21 6.95
CA ASN A 139 -14.00 8.40 6.98
C ASN A 139 -13.57 9.52 7.97
N LYS A 140 -12.51 9.32 8.73
CA LYS A 140 -11.93 10.28 9.69
C LYS A 140 -10.41 10.17 9.70
N VAL A 141 -9.72 11.25 9.98
CA VAL A 141 -8.29 11.20 10.29
C VAL A 141 -8.11 10.36 11.54
N THR A 142 -7.67 9.13 11.34
CA THR A 142 -7.22 8.30 12.45
C THR A 142 -5.80 8.76 12.75
N VAL A 143 -5.65 9.66 13.71
CA VAL A 143 -4.36 9.86 14.35
C VAL A 143 -4.01 8.50 14.93
N SER A 144 -2.89 7.94 14.48
CA SER A 144 -2.44 6.60 14.86
C SER A 144 -2.72 6.34 16.35
N ARG A 145 -3.34 5.19 16.68
CA ARG A 145 -3.61 4.78 18.06
C ARG A 145 -2.32 4.47 18.85
N LYS A 146 -1.18 4.58 18.19
CA LYS A 146 0.12 4.53 18.85
C LYS A 146 0.23 5.75 19.75
N GLU A 147 0.52 5.53 21.02
CA GLU A 147 0.98 6.57 21.93
C GLU A 147 2.07 7.38 21.22
N LYS A 148 2.16 8.69 21.48
CA LYS A 148 3.10 9.61 20.81
C LYS A 148 4.57 9.15 20.85
N GLU A 149 4.90 8.19 21.71
CA GLU A 149 6.19 7.51 21.79
C GLU A 149 6.23 6.36 20.78
N GLY A 150 7.04 6.50 19.72
CA GLY A 150 7.27 5.47 18.73
C GLY A 150 6.68 5.73 17.34
N LEU A 151 6.23 6.96 17.07
CA LEU A 151 5.86 7.39 15.72
C LEU A 151 7.11 7.50 14.85
N ASP A 152 7.02 7.02 13.61
CA ASP A 152 8.09 7.22 12.63
C ASP A 152 8.09 8.65 12.05
N ARG A 153 9.10 8.95 11.23
CA ARG A 153 9.28 10.28 10.62
C ARG A 153 8.07 10.72 9.78
N LEU A 154 7.38 9.81 9.11
CA LEU A 154 6.21 10.11 8.31
C LEU A 154 4.97 10.30 9.19
N GLU A 155 4.78 9.46 10.20
CA GLU A 155 3.69 9.59 11.18
C GLU A 155 3.80 10.92 11.95
N ASN A 156 5.03 11.44 12.13
CA ASN A 156 5.32 12.76 12.74
C ASN A 156 5.15 13.96 11.80
N ALA A 157 4.70 13.78 10.54
CA ALA A 157 4.59 14.87 9.56
C ALA A 157 3.50 15.93 9.87
N GLY A 158 2.70 15.71 10.90
CA GLY A 158 1.70 16.65 11.39
C GLY A 158 0.29 16.47 10.82
N VAL A 159 -0.69 17.09 11.52
CA VAL A 159 -2.13 16.89 11.24
C VAL A 159 -2.51 17.39 9.85
N GLU A 160 -1.96 18.52 9.41
CA GLU A 160 -2.25 19.08 8.09
C GLU A 160 -1.86 18.12 6.96
N PHE A 161 -0.66 17.54 7.04
CA PHE A 161 -0.19 16.53 6.09
C PHE A 161 -1.11 15.31 6.04
N HIS A 162 -1.48 14.75 7.20
CA HIS A 162 -2.35 13.58 7.25
C HIS A 162 -3.78 13.88 6.78
N THR A 163 -4.27 15.10 7.00
CA THR A 163 -5.57 15.54 6.48
C THR A 163 -5.53 15.63 4.95
N LYS A 164 -4.46 16.19 4.39
CA LYS A 164 -4.24 16.24 2.94
C LYS A 164 -4.18 14.85 2.32
N VAL A 165 -3.46 13.92 2.96
CA VAL A 165 -3.37 12.51 2.55
C VAL A 165 -4.74 11.82 2.59
N LEU A 166 -5.51 11.97 3.67
CA LEU A 166 -6.86 11.38 3.77
C LEU A 166 -7.78 11.89 2.65
N ASN A 167 -7.84 13.21 2.47
CA ASN A 167 -8.68 13.82 1.42
C ASN A 167 -8.28 13.32 0.02
N ALA A 168 -7.00 13.14 -0.23
CA ALA A 168 -6.50 12.63 -1.50
C ALA A 168 -6.91 11.17 -1.74
N TYR A 169 -6.90 10.30 -0.71
CA TYR A 169 -7.43 8.93 -0.83
C TYR A 169 -8.94 8.93 -1.12
N ILE A 170 -9.72 9.80 -0.45
CA ILE A 170 -11.17 9.92 -0.66
C ILE A 170 -11.46 10.37 -2.10
N GLU A 171 -10.75 11.38 -2.58
CA GLU A 171 -10.94 11.90 -3.95
C GLU A 171 -10.54 10.85 -4.99
N TYR A 172 -9.40 10.19 -4.78
CA TYR A 172 -8.95 9.13 -5.68
C TYR A 172 -9.95 7.98 -5.74
N GLY A 173 -10.47 7.53 -4.59
CA GLY A 173 -11.45 6.45 -4.52
C GLY A 173 -12.78 6.76 -5.22
N LYS A 174 -13.15 8.06 -5.32
CA LYS A 174 -14.37 8.49 -6.03
C LYS A 174 -14.20 8.63 -7.54
N THR A 175 -12.98 8.85 -8.00
CA THR A 175 -12.69 9.24 -9.40
C THR A 175 -12.02 8.15 -10.22
N HIS A 176 -11.54 7.08 -9.58
CA HIS A 176 -10.81 6.00 -10.24
C HIS A 176 -11.47 4.64 -10.01
N GLU A 177 -11.21 3.71 -10.90
CA GLU A 177 -11.71 2.33 -10.81
C GLU A 177 -10.93 1.52 -9.78
N VAL A 178 -11.32 1.65 -8.50
CA VAL A 178 -10.75 0.93 -7.35
C VAL A 178 -11.86 0.34 -6.49
N LEU A 179 -11.55 -0.63 -5.67
CA LEU A 179 -12.46 -1.05 -4.61
C LEU A 179 -12.32 -0.09 -3.42
N PHE A 180 -13.32 0.77 -3.22
CA PHE A 180 -13.32 1.77 -2.18
C PHE A 180 -14.24 1.32 -1.04
N VAL A 181 -13.66 0.90 0.09
CA VAL A 181 -14.36 0.26 1.21
C VAL A 181 -14.41 1.19 2.41
N ASP A 182 -15.59 1.28 3.04
CA ASP A 182 -15.77 2.02 4.29
C ASP A 182 -15.16 1.24 5.47
N ALA A 183 -13.99 1.64 5.91
CA ALA A 183 -13.29 1.02 7.03
C ALA A 183 -13.84 1.42 8.42
N SER A 184 -14.96 2.15 8.49
CA SER A 184 -15.69 2.40 9.74
C SER A 184 -16.69 1.29 10.09
N MET A 185 -16.97 0.38 9.17
CA MET A 185 -17.75 -0.85 9.41
C MET A 185 -17.00 -1.82 10.34
N SER A 186 -17.65 -2.89 10.74
CA SER A 186 -17.00 -3.95 11.52
C SER A 186 -15.87 -4.62 10.69
N ILE A 187 -14.90 -5.21 11.38
CA ILE A 187 -13.79 -5.90 10.73
C ILE A 187 -14.32 -7.04 9.85
N GLU A 188 -15.34 -7.73 10.31
CA GLU A 188 -16.02 -8.83 9.60
C GLU A 188 -16.66 -8.35 8.30
N GLU A 189 -17.41 -7.25 8.33
CA GLU A 189 -18.07 -6.69 7.15
C GLU A 189 -17.05 -6.23 6.11
N VAL A 190 -16.00 -5.52 6.53
CA VAL A 190 -14.90 -5.08 5.65
C VAL A 190 -14.17 -6.29 5.05
N PHE A 191 -13.88 -7.32 5.86
CA PHE A 191 -13.24 -8.54 5.40
C PHE A 191 -14.09 -9.26 4.34
N GLU A 192 -15.37 -9.49 4.60
CA GLU A 192 -16.28 -10.20 3.68
C GLU A 192 -16.41 -9.48 2.32
N GLU A 193 -16.53 -8.14 2.35
CA GLU A 193 -16.56 -7.33 1.12
C GLU A 193 -15.27 -7.48 0.32
N VAL A 194 -14.13 -7.26 0.97
CA VAL A 194 -12.81 -7.35 0.35
C VAL A 194 -12.54 -8.75 -0.17
N TYR A 195 -12.82 -9.78 0.63
CA TYR A 195 -12.57 -11.17 0.27
C TYR A 195 -13.40 -11.61 -0.93
N ARG A 196 -14.70 -11.27 -0.96
CA ARG A 196 -15.60 -11.54 -2.08
C ARG A 196 -15.07 -10.92 -3.38
N GLU A 197 -14.62 -9.66 -3.35
CA GLU A 197 -14.08 -8.98 -4.54
C GLU A 197 -12.77 -9.60 -5.03
N ILE A 198 -11.89 -10.01 -4.11
CA ILE A 198 -10.64 -10.72 -4.46
C ILE A 198 -10.98 -12.06 -5.14
N LYS A 199 -11.91 -12.84 -4.60
CA LYS A 199 -12.35 -14.11 -5.19
C LYS A 199 -12.93 -13.91 -6.58
N LEU A 200 -13.81 -12.92 -6.73
CA LEU A 200 -14.50 -12.63 -7.99
C LEU A 200 -13.50 -12.20 -9.09
N ARG A 201 -12.70 -11.17 -8.80
CA ARG A 201 -11.78 -10.58 -9.78
C ARG A 201 -10.56 -11.47 -10.05
N GLY A 202 -10.09 -12.21 -9.04
CA GLY A 202 -9.01 -13.18 -9.17
C GLY A 202 -9.42 -14.50 -9.82
N GLY A 203 -10.72 -14.71 -10.08
CA GLY A 203 -11.24 -15.97 -10.62
C GLY A 203 -10.97 -17.17 -9.71
N LEU A 204 -10.90 -16.92 -8.40
CA LEU A 204 -10.63 -17.94 -7.38
C LEU A 204 -11.94 -18.68 -7.06
N LYS A 205 -11.96 -19.99 -7.24
CA LYS A 205 -13.17 -20.82 -7.08
C LYS A 205 -13.28 -21.40 -5.69
#